data_0be4eb59cc0425beb56bb75cf2a04e88
#
_entry.id   0be4eb59cc0425beb56bb75cf2a04e88
#
_cell.length_a   1.000
_cell.length_b   1.000
_cell.length_c   1.000
_cell.angle_alpha   90.00
_cell.angle_beta   90.00
_cell.angle_gamma   90.00
#
_symmetry.space_group_name_H-M   'P 1'
#
loop_
_entity.id
_entity.type
_entity.pdbx_description
1 polymer ?
#
loop_
_entity_poly.entity_id
_entity_poly.type
_entity_poly.pdbx_seq_one_letter_code
_entity_poly.pdbx_strand_id
1 'polypeptide(L)'
;MSDNSKIRVVVGMSGGVDSSVTALLLKEQGYDVIGIFMKNWDDTDEFGVCTATEDYKDVAAVADQIGIPYYSVNFEKEYWDRVFEYFLAEYRAGRTPNPDVMCNKEIKFKAFLDYALTLGADYVATGHYAQVKRDQDGLVHMLRGKDNNKDQTYFLSQLSQEQLQKTMFPLGHLEKPEVRAIAERAGLVTAKKKDSTGICFIGEKNFKEFLSQYLPAQPGRMMTLEGRDMGQHTGLMYYTIGQRGGLGIGGQQGGDNEPWFVVGKDLSQNILYVGQGFYHDNLMSTSLDASQVHFTKEMPEEFTMECTAKFRYRQPDSKVTVTVKGDKAVVNFDQPQRAVTPGQAVVFYDGDECLGGGLIDKAYKNGQVLQYI
;
A
#
# COMPACT_ATOMS: atom_id res chain seq x y z
N MET A 1 -34.57 9.61 -11.56
CA MET A 1 -33.27 9.92 -10.95
C MET A 1 -33.47 9.75 -9.46
N SER A 2 -32.66 8.94 -8.80
CA SER A 2 -32.67 8.80 -7.33
C SER A 2 -32.36 10.15 -6.70
N ASP A 3 -33.08 10.53 -5.67
CA ASP A 3 -32.85 11.77 -4.90
C ASP A 3 -31.63 11.54 -3.99
N ASN A 4 -30.42 11.81 -4.53
CA ASN A 4 -29.17 11.63 -3.79
C ASN A 4 -28.99 12.64 -2.64
N SER A 5 -29.81 13.71 -2.58
CA SER A 5 -29.69 14.77 -1.57
C SER A 5 -29.92 14.29 -0.13
N LYS A 6 -30.50 13.11 0.03
CA LYS A 6 -30.74 12.45 1.33
C LYS A 6 -29.61 11.49 1.73
N ILE A 7 -28.67 11.22 0.83
CA ILE A 7 -27.55 10.29 1.08
C ILE A 7 -26.35 11.11 1.47
N ARG A 8 -25.88 10.94 2.69
CA ARG A 8 -24.69 11.61 3.20
C ARG A 8 -23.43 10.84 2.88
N VAL A 9 -22.48 11.49 2.19
CA VAL A 9 -21.17 10.92 1.87
C VAL A 9 -20.07 11.75 2.52
N VAL A 10 -19.30 11.11 3.38
CA VAL A 10 -18.13 11.73 4.01
C VAL A 10 -16.88 11.40 3.20
N VAL A 11 -16.22 12.43 2.66
CA VAL A 11 -15.05 12.31 1.79
C VAL A 11 -13.79 12.53 2.57
N GLY A 12 -12.87 11.55 2.54
CA GLY A 12 -11.51 11.72 3.05
C GLY A 12 -10.71 12.63 2.11
N MET A 13 -10.43 13.85 2.54
CA MET A 13 -9.72 14.87 1.77
C MET A 13 -8.28 14.99 2.24
N SER A 14 -7.33 14.73 1.34
CA SER A 14 -5.89 14.76 1.63
C SER A 14 -5.18 16.03 1.17
N GLY A 15 -5.91 17.00 0.58
CA GLY A 15 -5.31 18.15 -0.09
C GLY A 15 -4.70 17.84 -1.47
N GLY A 16 -4.86 16.63 -1.98
CA GLY A 16 -4.44 16.23 -3.32
C GLY A 16 -5.56 16.34 -4.37
N VAL A 17 -5.20 16.29 -5.66
CA VAL A 17 -6.15 16.41 -6.78
C VAL A 17 -7.21 15.31 -6.76
N ASP A 18 -6.84 14.09 -6.40
CA ASP A 18 -7.76 12.93 -6.46
C ASP A 18 -8.91 13.07 -5.43
N SER A 19 -8.60 13.42 -4.19
CA SER A 19 -9.63 13.65 -3.17
C SER A 19 -10.49 14.88 -3.47
N SER A 20 -9.90 15.92 -4.08
CA SER A 20 -10.61 17.13 -4.49
C SER A 20 -11.65 16.83 -5.58
N VAL A 21 -11.25 16.06 -6.62
CA VAL A 21 -12.17 15.65 -7.69
C VAL A 21 -13.21 14.67 -7.19
N THR A 22 -12.85 13.78 -6.25
CA THR A 22 -13.83 12.89 -5.58
C THR A 22 -14.96 13.67 -4.94
N ALA A 23 -14.64 14.71 -4.14
CA ALA A 23 -15.63 15.56 -3.49
C ALA A 23 -16.48 16.34 -4.50
N LEU A 24 -15.85 16.90 -5.55
CA LEU A 24 -16.53 17.61 -6.62
C LEU A 24 -17.56 16.72 -7.35
N LEU A 25 -17.14 15.53 -7.78
CA LEU A 25 -18.02 14.62 -8.52
C LEU A 25 -19.24 14.18 -7.70
N LEU A 26 -19.06 13.90 -6.42
CA LEU A 26 -20.17 13.53 -5.53
C LEU A 26 -21.10 14.71 -5.32
N LYS A 27 -20.57 15.93 -5.16
CA LYS A 27 -21.40 17.14 -5.06
C LYS A 27 -22.21 17.41 -6.33
N GLU A 28 -21.60 17.26 -7.51
CA GLU A 28 -22.27 17.40 -8.81
C GLU A 28 -23.35 16.33 -9.02
N GLN A 29 -23.17 15.12 -8.44
CA GLN A 29 -24.16 14.05 -8.45
C GLN A 29 -25.30 14.28 -7.43
N GLY A 30 -25.25 15.36 -6.66
CA GLY A 30 -26.32 15.79 -5.76
C GLY A 30 -26.29 15.16 -4.36
N TYR A 31 -25.19 14.50 -3.95
CA TYR A 31 -25.04 13.95 -2.60
C TYR A 31 -24.89 15.07 -1.54
N ASP A 32 -25.31 14.76 -0.30
CA ASP A 32 -24.93 15.55 0.89
C ASP A 32 -23.48 15.23 1.27
N VAL A 33 -22.54 16.08 0.81
CA VAL A 33 -21.11 15.83 0.92
C VAL A 33 -20.51 16.62 2.07
N ILE A 34 -19.71 15.92 2.91
CA ILE A 34 -18.89 16.51 3.97
C ILE A 34 -17.43 16.12 3.72
N GLY A 35 -16.52 17.09 3.71
CA GLY A 35 -15.07 16.86 3.61
C GLY A 35 -14.43 16.65 4.99
N ILE A 36 -13.59 15.64 5.13
CA ILE A 36 -12.80 15.41 6.35
C ILE A 36 -11.32 15.36 6.00
N PHE A 37 -10.56 16.28 6.60
CA PHE A 37 -9.10 16.21 6.60
C PHE A 37 -8.62 15.36 7.79
N MET A 38 -7.80 14.36 7.53
CA MET A 38 -7.23 13.48 8.56
C MET A 38 -5.79 13.92 8.87
N LYS A 39 -5.52 14.41 10.08
CA LYS A 39 -4.17 14.59 10.58
C LYS A 39 -3.69 13.28 11.21
N ASN A 40 -2.82 12.57 10.52
CA ASN A 40 -2.34 11.24 10.93
C ASN A 40 -0.86 11.25 11.32
N TRP A 41 -0.14 12.33 11.03
CA TRP A 41 1.26 12.47 11.34
C TRP A 41 1.59 13.92 11.65
N ASP A 42 2.40 14.15 12.68
CA ASP A 42 2.95 15.48 12.98
C ASP A 42 4.39 15.53 12.46
N ASP A 43 4.58 16.31 11.39
CA ASP A 43 5.85 16.50 10.76
C ASP A 43 6.15 17.99 10.69
N THR A 44 6.52 18.52 11.85
CA THR A 44 6.96 19.90 11.96
C THR A 44 8.40 19.99 11.46
N ASP A 45 8.63 20.80 10.42
CA ASP A 45 9.96 21.08 9.90
C ASP A 45 10.80 21.90 10.88
N GLU A 46 12.07 22.13 10.55
CA GLU A 46 13.01 22.94 11.35
C GLU A 46 12.56 24.39 11.55
N PHE A 47 11.58 24.87 10.77
CA PHE A 47 10.97 26.19 10.87
C PHE A 47 9.65 26.21 11.64
N GLY A 48 9.22 25.06 12.18
CA GLY A 48 7.97 24.93 12.93
C GLY A 48 6.71 24.85 12.04
N VAL A 49 6.86 24.61 10.73
CA VAL A 49 5.74 24.45 9.79
C VAL A 49 5.47 22.96 9.61
N CYS A 50 4.24 22.54 9.89
CA CYS A 50 3.77 21.19 9.63
C CYS A 50 3.28 21.08 8.18
N THR A 51 3.73 20.06 7.43
CA THR A 51 3.28 19.80 6.05
C THR A 51 1.77 19.59 5.98
N ALA A 52 1.15 19.01 7.02
CA ALA A 52 -0.29 18.88 7.17
C ALA A 52 -1.02 20.24 7.13
N THR A 53 -0.34 21.35 7.48
CA THR A 53 -0.95 22.70 7.44
C THR A 53 -1.18 23.18 6.01
N GLU A 54 -0.29 22.89 5.08
CA GLU A 54 -0.46 23.24 3.66
C GLU A 54 -1.55 22.42 3.02
N ASP A 55 -1.54 21.10 3.27
CA ASP A 55 -2.58 20.20 2.77
C ASP A 55 -3.97 20.59 3.31
N TYR A 56 -4.05 21.00 4.57
CA TYR A 56 -5.30 21.48 5.16
C TYR A 56 -5.80 22.77 4.49
N LYS A 57 -4.91 23.72 4.15
CA LYS A 57 -5.27 24.94 3.40
C LYS A 57 -5.84 24.61 2.02
N ASP A 58 -5.25 23.62 1.33
CA ASP A 58 -5.75 23.16 0.04
C ASP A 58 -7.14 22.51 0.19
N VAL A 59 -7.36 21.71 1.25
CA VAL A 59 -8.68 21.14 1.55
C VAL A 59 -9.71 22.24 1.80
N ALA A 60 -9.37 23.24 2.62
CA ALA A 60 -10.24 24.36 2.90
C ALA A 60 -10.63 25.12 1.62
N ALA A 61 -9.62 25.47 0.80
CA ALA A 61 -9.85 26.20 -0.46
C ALA A 61 -10.73 25.41 -1.44
N VAL A 62 -10.53 24.10 -1.58
CA VAL A 62 -11.35 23.24 -2.43
C VAL A 62 -12.77 23.15 -1.87
N ALA A 63 -12.93 22.91 -0.56
CA ALA A 63 -14.25 22.77 0.07
C ALA A 63 -15.07 24.07 -0.06
N ASP A 64 -14.46 25.22 0.17
CA ASP A 64 -15.11 26.53 -0.02
C ASP A 64 -15.50 26.74 -1.48
N GLN A 65 -14.63 26.36 -2.44
CA GLN A 65 -14.87 26.53 -3.86
C GLN A 65 -16.04 25.68 -4.35
N ILE A 66 -16.17 24.43 -3.90
CA ILE A 66 -17.25 23.52 -4.30
C ILE A 66 -18.50 23.62 -3.41
N GLY A 67 -18.44 24.40 -2.35
CA GLY A 67 -19.56 24.68 -1.44
C GLY A 67 -19.96 23.46 -0.60
N ILE A 68 -19.00 22.81 0.08
CA ILE A 68 -19.26 21.73 1.04
C ILE A 68 -18.71 22.09 2.43
N PRO A 69 -19.35 21.64 3.51
CA PRO A 69 -18.76 21.72 4.84
C PRO A 69 -17.54 20.80 4.94
N TYR A 70 -16.55 21.23 5.74
CA TYR A 70 -15.36 20.43 5.99
C TYR A 70 -14.90 20.57 7.43
N TYR A 71 -14.24 19.51 7.91
CA TYR A 71 -13.69 19.42 9.26
C TYR A 71 -12.34 18.74 9.24
N SER A 72 -11.60 18.83 10.34
CA SER A 72 -10.38 18.06 10.56
C SER A 72 -10.55 17.10 11.73
N VAL A 73 -9.94 15.94 11.63
CA VAL A 73 -9.86 14.96 12.71
C VAL A 73 -8.40 14.56 12.92
N ASN A 74 -8.02 14.37 14.18
CA ASN A 74 -6.68 13.93 14.55
C ASN A 74 -6.69 12.43 14.84
N PHE A 75 -5.96 11.66 14.03
CA PHE A 75 -5.73 10.21 14.18
C PHE A 75 -4.25 9.89 14.38
N GLU A 76 -3.43 10.85 14.85
CA GLU A 76 -1.99 10.63 15.05
C GLU A 76 -1.73 9.45 15.99
N LYS A 77 -2.52 9.33 17.08
CA LYS A 77 -2.40 8.23 18.02
C LYS A 77 -2.78 6.89 17.38
N GLU A 78 -3.90 6.82 16.67
CA GLU A 78 -4.36 5.61 15.98
C GLU A 78 -3.37 5.19 14.89
N TYR A 79 -2.82 6.14 14.14
CA TYR A 79 -1.81 5.86 13.13
C TYR A 79 -0.52 5.33 13.75
N TRP A 80 -0.05 5.97 14.83
CA TRP A 80 1.13 5.51 15.56
C TRP A 80 0.95 4.08 16.05
N ASP A 81 -0.11 3.82 16.83
CA ASP A 81 -0.33 2.54 17.51
C ASP A 81 -0.62 1.38 16.53
N ARG A 82 -1.31 1.64 15.41
CA ARG A 82 -1.83 0.58 14.53
C ARG A 82 -1.04 0.41 13.23
N VAL A 83 -0.34 1.45 12.77
CA VAL A 83 0.39 1.42 11.50
C VAL A 83 1.89 1.55 11.73
N PHE A 84 2.32 2.58 12.46
CA PHE A 84 3.72 2.91 12.56
C PHE A 84 4.50 1.95 13.49
N GLU A 85 3.93 1.54 14.62
CA GLU A 85 4.54 0.52 15.49
C GLU A 85 4.70 -0.82 14.77
N TYR A 86 3.66 -1.25 14.03
CA TYR A 86 3.76 -2.43 13.15
C TYR A 86 4.89 -2.28 12.12
N PHE A 87 4.96 -1.13 11.44
CA PHE A 87 6.00 -0.82 10.47
C PHE A 87 7.41 -0.95 11.09
N LEU A 88 7.64 -0.39 12.28
CA LEU A 88 8.90 -0.51 12.99
C LEU A 88 9.21 -1.94 13.42
N ALA A 89 8.22 -2.69 13.90
CA ALA A 89 8.37 -4.08 14.31
C ALA A 89 8.80 -4.97 13.13
N GLU A 90 8.21 -4.79 11.96
CA GLU A 90 8.57 -5.52 10.74
C GLU A 90 10.03 -5.24 10.31
N TYR A 91 10.46 -3.97 10.35
CA TYR A 91 11.87 -3.64 10.05
C TYR A 91 12.85 -4.20 11.07
N ARG A 92 12.50 -4.21 12.37
CA ARG A 92 13.31 -4.90 13.39
C ARG A 92 13.44 -6.38 13.12
N ALA A 93 12.38 -7.00 12.61
CA ALA A 93 12.37 -8.40 12.19
C ALA A 93 13.03 -8.65 10.82
N GLY A 94 13.69 -7.64 10.22
CA GLY A 94 14.36 -7.73 8.92
C GLY A 94 13.43 -7.76 7.71
N ARG A 95 12.10 -7.74 7.91
CA ARG A 95 11.10 -7.76 6.86
C ARG A 95 10.91 -6.37 6.23
N THR A 96 10.23 -6.32 5.09
CA THR A 96 9.93 -5.06 4.39
C THR A 96 8.42 -4.87 4.35
N PRO A 97 7.83 -4.13 5.32
CA PRO A 97 6.37 -3.95 5.40
C PRO A 97 5.83 -3.05 4.29
N ASN A 98 4.51 -3.13 4.08
CA ASN A 98 3.77 -2.19 3.27
C ASN A 98 2.83 -1.35 4.17
N PRO A 99 3.25 -0.15 4.58
CA PRO A 99 2.46 0.69 5.49
C PRO A 99 1.15 1.17 4.86
N ASP A 100 1.07 1.28 3.52
CA ASP A 100 -0.13 1.77 2.84
C ASP A 100 -1.29 0.77 2.95
N VAL A 101 -1.01 -0.54 2.90
CA VAL A 101 -2.02 -1.59 3.15
C VAL A 101 -2.57 -1.46 4.57
N MET A 102 -1.69 -1.30 5.56
CA MET A 102 -2.10 -1.15 6.97
C MET A 102 -2.82 0.16 7.22
N CYS A 103 -2.38 1.26 6.60
CA CYS A 103 -3.05 2.55 6.70
C CYS A 103 -4.49 2.49 6.14
N ASN A 104 -4.69 1.86 4.99
CA ASN A 104 -6.04 1.67 4.46
C ASN A 104 -6.89 0.82 5.39
N LYS A 105 -6.38 -0.32 5.87
CA LYS A 105 -7.09 -1.23 6.77
C LYS A 105 -7.49 -0.57 8.09
N GLU A 106 -6.55 0.07 8.79
CA GLU A 106 -6.71 0.48 10.19
C GLU A 106 -7.13 1.96 10.35
N ILE A 107 -6.77 2.83 9.40
CA ILE A 107 -7.06 4.25 9.49
C ILE A 107 -8.20 4.65 8.56
N LYS A 108 -8.01 4.53 7.23
CA LYS A 108 -8.99 5.07 6.26
C LYS A 108 -10.31 4.33 6.26
N PHE A 109 -10.29 3.00 6.40
CA PHE A 109 -11.51 2.19 6.34
C PHE A 109 -11.89 1.55 7.69
N LYS A 110 -11.28 2.02 8.78
CA LYS A 110 -11.68 1.69 10.15
C LYS A 110 -11.87 2.96 10.98
N ALA A 111 -10.81 3.59 11.47
CA ALA A 111 -10.93 4.77 12.32
C ALA A 111 -11.71 5.91 11.66
N PHE A 112 -11.41 6.21 10.39
CA PHE A 112 -12.14 7.24 9.62
C PHE A 112 -13.59 6.81 9.30
N LEU A 113 -13.81 5.55 8.91
CA LEU A 113 -15.17 5.04 8.67
C LEU A 113 -16.01 5.15 9.94
N ASP A 114 -15.50 4.66 11.08
CA ASP A 114 -16.18 4.72 12.38
C ASP A 114 -16.52 6.17 12.74
N TYR A 115 -15.59 7.09 12.57
CA TYR A 115 -15.82 8.52 12.80
C TYR A 115 -16.90 9.09 11.87
N ALA A 116 -16.85 8.78 10.57
CA ALA A 116 -17.82 9.25 9.60
C ALA A 116 -19.24 8.77 9.93
N LEU A 117 -19.37 7.55 10.41
CA LEU A 117 -20.68 7.01 10.86
C LEU A 117 -21.26 7.81 12.02
N THR A 118 -20.42 8.34 12.94
CA THR A 118 -20.90 9.24 14.02
C THR A 118 -21.45 10.58 13.50
N LEU A 119 -21.03 10.99 12.29
CA LEU A 119 -21.54 12.16 11.59
C LEU A 119 -22.83 11.86 10.77
N GLY A 120 -23.35 10.64 10.87
CA GLY A 120 -24.52 10.18 10.14
C GLY A 120 -24.22 9.88 8.66
N ALA A 121 -23.00 9.49 8.32
CA ALA A 121 -22.65 9.09 6.96
C ALA A 121 -23.37 7.79 6.56
N ASP A 122 -23.94 7.77 5.35
CA ASP A 122 -24.38 6.54 4.70
C ASP A 122 -23.19 5.82 4.06
N TYR A 123 -22.24 6.61 3.50
CA TYR A 123 -21.01 6.15 2.86
C TYR A 123 -19.81 7.02 3.20
N VAL A 124 -18.62 6.42 3.13
CA VAL A 124 -17.36 7.14 3.00
C VAL A 124 -16.87 7.06 1.57
N ALA A 125 -16.17 8.09 1.11
CA ALA A 125 -15.53 8.10 -0.20
C ALA A 125 -14.07 8.55 -0.10
N THR A 126 -13.25 8.00 -0.98
CA THR A 126 -11.84 8.34 -1.09
C THR A 126 -11.41 8.45 -2.54
N GLY A 127 -10.30 9.13 -2.79
CA GLY A 127 -9.71 9.29 -4.12
C GLY A 127 -8.94 8.08 -4.64
N HIS A 128 -9.27 6.86 -4.20
CA HIS A 128 -8.60 5.66 -4.70
C HIS A 128 -9.12 5.26 -6.09
N TYR A 129 -8.18 4.74 -6.89
CA TYR A 129 -8.46 4.14 -8.20
C TYR A 129 -8.80 2.66 -8.02
N ALA A 130 -10.03 2.40 -7.62
CA ALA A 130 -10.65 1.09 -7.50
C ALA A 130 -12.13 1.23 -7.84
N GLN A 131 -12.84 0.14 -8.08
CA GLN A 131 -14.26 0.16 -8.30
C GLN A 131 -14.96 -0.77 -7.32
N VAL A 132 -16.24 -0.47 -7.01
CA VAL A 132 -17.13 -1.36 -6.28
C VAL A 132 -18.37 -1.63 -7.11
N LYS A 133 -18.70 -2.90 -7.22
CA LYS A 133 -19.94 -3.37 -7.86
C LYS A 133 -20.78 -4.07 -6.79
N ARG A 134 -22.04 -3.70 -6.68
CA ARG A 134 -22.98 -4.29 -5.72
C ARG A 134 -23.94 -5.22 -6.46
N ASP A 135 -24.06 -6.45 -5.97
CA ASP A 135 -25.03 -7.40 -6.45
C ASP A 135 -26.43 -7.16 -5.83
N GLN A 136 -27.44 -7.84 -6.36
CA GLN A 136 -28.81 -7.75 -5.85
C GLN A 136 -28.94 -8.24 -4.40
N ASP A 137 -28.10 -9.18 -3.99
CA ASP A 137 -28.05 -9.75 -2.64
C ASP A 137 -27.25 -8.90 -1.65
N GLY A 138 -26.75 -7.73 -2.10
CA GLY A 138 -25.98 -6.79 -1.28
C GLY A 138 -24.48 -7.14 -1.14
N LEU A 139 -23.99 -8.18 -1.81
CA LEU A 139 -22.57 -8.50 -1.87
C LEU A 139 -21.85 -7.43 -2.69
N VAL A 140 -20.70 -6.99 -2.19
CA VAL A 140 -19.87 -5.97 -2.85
C VAL A 140 -18.60 -6.60 -3.38
N HIS A 141 -18.37 -6.45 -4.67
CA HIS A 141 -17.16 -6.85 -5.38
C HIS A 141 -16.23 -5.65 -5.51
N MET A 142 -14.98 -5.81 -5.15
CA MET A 142 -13.95 -4.81 -5.39
C MET A 142 -13.26 -5.12 -6.72
N LEU A 143 -13.34 -4.18 -7.66
CA LEU A 143 -12.77 -4.33 -9.00
C LEU A 143 -11.61 -3.35 -9.20
N ARG A 144 -10.69 -3.74 -10.09
CA ARG A 144 -9.58 -2.87 -10.50
C ARG A 144 -10.08 -1.52 -11.00
N GLY A 145 -9.30 -0.48 -10.79
CA GLY A 145 -9.49 0.80 -11.44
C GLY A 145 -9.30 0.70 -12.95
N LYS A 146 -10.03 1.53 -13.72
CA LYS A 146 -9.88 1.63 -15.17
C LYS A 146 -8.44 1.97 -15.59
N ASP A 147 -7.77 2.85 -14.84
CA ASP A 147 -6.37 3.19 -15.05
C ASP A 147 -5.46 2.11 -14.45
N ASN A 148 -4.96 1.20 -15.29
CA ASN A 148 -4.08 0.11 -14.90
C ASN A 148 -2.76 0.59 -14.24
N ASN A 149 -2.29 1.82 -14.54
CA ASN A 149 -1.08 2.37 -13.93
C ASN A 149 -1.35 2.92 -12.52
N LYS A 150 -2.62 3.21 -12.23
CA LYS A 150 -3.07 3.80 -10.96
C LYS A 150 -3.94 2.87 -10.14
N ASP A 151 -4.31 1.69 -10.65
CA ASP A 151 -5.09 0.72 -9.89
C ASP A 151 -4.51 0.50 -8.49
N GLN A 152 -5.34 0.72 -7.47
CA GLN A 152 -4.93 0.69 -6.07
C GLN A 152 -5.59 -0.45 -5.28
N THR A 153 -6.23 -1.40 -5.95
CA THR A 153 -6.84 -2.57 -5.29
C THR A 153 -5.83 -3.38 -4.49
N TYR A 154 -4.56 -3.39 -4.90
CA TYR A 154 -3.47 -3.99 -4.15
C TYR A 154 -3.39 -3.48 -2.70
N PHE A 155 -3.54 -2.18 -2.49
CA PHE A 155 -3.49 -1.55 -1.17
C PHE A 155 -4.80 -1.66 -0.38
N LEU A 156 -5.88 -2.08 -1.05
CA LEU A 156 -7.22 -2.23 -0.48
C LEU A 156 -7.59 -3.69 -0.18
N SER A 157 -6.70 -4.63 -0.47
CA SER A 157 -6.93 -6.08 -0.40
C SER A 157 -7.31 -6.61 0.99
N GLN A 158 -7.13 -5.82 2.03
CA GLN A 158 -7.48 -6.17 3.42
C GLN A 158 -8.83 -5.58 3.88
N LEU A 159 -9.61 -5.01 2.97
CA LEU A 159 -10.93 -4.47 3.31
C LEU A 159 -11.97 -5.59 3.46
N SER A 160 -12.76 -5.51 4.53
CA SER A 160 -13.87 -6.43 4.76
C SER A 160 -15.11 -6.08 3.90
N GLN A 161 -16.03 -7.02 3.80
CA GLN A 161 -17.30 -6.81 3.14
C GLN A 161 -18.10 -5.65 3.77
N GLU A 162 -18.10 -5.54 5.11
CA GLU A 162 -18.75 -4.45 5.84
C GLU A 162 -18.18 -3.08 5.48
N GLN A 163 -16.85 -2.99 5.38
CA GLN A 163 -16.15 -1.77 4.97
C GLN A 163 -16.46 -1.42 3.51
N LEU A 164 -16.45 -2.40 2.61
CA LEU A 164 -16.76 -2.20 1.20
C LEU A 164 -18.22 -1.78 0.97
N GLN A 165 -19.17 -2.31 1.76
CA GLN A 165 -20.58 -1.91 1.70
C GLN A 165 -20.78 -0.43 2.01
N LYS A 166 -19.91 0.17 2.82
CA LYS A 166 -19.96 1.57 3.23
C LYS A 166 -19.02 2.48 2.42
N THR A 167 -18.38 1.96 1.37
CA THR A 167 -17.34 2.68 0.64
C THR A 167 -17.75 3.01 -0.79
N MET A 168 -17.33 4.18 -1.26
CA MET A 168 -17.41 4.63 -2.65
C MET A 168 -16.03 5.03 -3.17
N PHE A 169 -15.75 4.66 -4.43
CA PHE A 169 -14.54 5.05 -5.16
C PHE A 169 -14.92 5.79 -6.45
N PRO A 170 -15.24 7.08 -6.39
CA PRO A 170 -15.76 7.83 -7.54
C PRO A 170 -14.80 7.91 -8.73
N LEU A 171 -13.50 7.77 -8.49
CA LEU A 171 -12.47 7.85 -9.53
C LEU A 171 -12.20 6.52 -10.24
N GLY A 172 -12.76 5.41 -9.77
CA GLY A 172 -12.40 4.08 -10.25
C GLY A 172 -12.63 3.85 -11.75
N HIS A 173 -13.57 4.57 -12.37
CA HIS A 173 -13.90 4.49 -13.79
C HIS A 173 -13.20 5.56 -14.66
N LEU A 174 -12.31 6.36 -14.07
CA LEU A 174 -11.57 7.43 -14.73
C LEU A 174 -10.08 7.08 -14.84
N GLU A 175 -9.44 7.62 -15.85
CA GLU A 175 -7.98 7.65 -15.96
C GLU A 175 -7.42 8.93 -15.31
N LYS A 176 -6.18 8.88 -14.84
CA LYS A 176 -5.54 10.02 -14.17
C LYS A 176 -5.56 11.32 -14.99
N PRO A 177 -5.31 11.30 -16.32
CA PRO A 177 -5.47 12.50 -17.16
C PRO A 177 -6.89 13.07 -17.13
N GLU A 178 -7.93 12.21 -17.12
CA GLU A 178 -9.32 12.64 -17.03
C GLU A 178 -9.61 13.35 -15.72
N VAL A 179 -9.09 12.80 -14.60
CA VAL A 179 -9.21 13.40 -13.26
C VAL A 179 -8.57 14.80 -13.23
N ARG A 180 -7.35 14.96 -13.80
CA ARG A 180 -6.70 16.26 -13.89
C ARG A 180 -7.49 17.25 -14.77
N ALA A 181 -8.02 16.80 -15.90
CA ALA A 181 -8.84 17.62 -16.77
C ALA A 181 -10.13 18.10 -16.08
N ILE A 182 -10.75 17.26 -15.24
CA ILE A 182 -11.90 17.65 -14.42
C ILE A 182 -11.49 18.75 -13.42
N ALA A 183 -10.38 18.54 -12.70
CA ALA A 183 -9.88 19.53 -11.74
C ALA A 183 -9.54 20.89 -12.39
N GLU A 184 -8.92 20.87 -13.57
CA GLU A 184 -8.58 22.09 -14.33
C GLU A 184 -9.84 22.81 -14.83
N ARG A 185 -10.83 22.11 -15.39
CA ARG A 185 -12.09 22.71 -15.83
C ARG A 185 -12.86 23.35 -14.69
N ALA A 186 -12.83 22.71 -13.51
CA ALA A 186 -13.45 23.26 -12.31
C ALA A 186 -12.61 24.37 -11.64
N GLY A 187 -11.39 24.63 -12.12
CA GLY A 187 -10.49 25.64 -11.55
C GLY A 187 -9.99 25.30 -10.14
N LEU A 188 -9.95 24.00 -9.77
CA LEU A 188 -9.52 23.60 -8.43
C LEU A 188 -8.05 23.97 -8.19
N VAL A 189 -7.74 24.51 -7.03
CA VAL A 189 -6.38 24.91 -6.63
C VAL A 189 -5.39 23.73 -6.68
N THR A 190 -5.89 22.51 -6.51
CA THR A 190 -5.11 21.26 -6.52
C THR A 190 -4.85 20.68 -7.90
N ALA A 191 -5.42 21.26 -8.99
CA ALA A 191 -5.36 20.69 -10.34
C ALA A 191 -3.94 20.39 -10.83
N LYS A 192 -2.97 21.26 -10.51
CA LYS A 192 -1.55 21.14 -10.90
C LYS A 192 -0.66 20.54 -9.80
N LYS A 193 -1.24 20.21 -8.64
CA LYS A 193 -0.48 19.62 -7.54
C LYS A 193 0.06 18.24 -7.95
N LYS A 194 1.34 17.99 -7.64
CA LYS A 194 1.96 16.68 -7.91
C LYS A 194 1.27 15.60 -7.08
N ASP A 195 1.27 14.38 -7.63
CA ASP A 195 0.81 13.22 -6.86
C ASP A 195 1.71 13.03 -5.64
N SER A 196 1.12 12.74 -4.49
CA SER A 196 1.90 12.37 -3.31
C SER A 196 2.62 11.06 -3.57
N THR A 197 3.91 11.03 -3.27
CA THR A 197 4.77 9.87 -3.32
C THR A 197 5.36 9.65 -1.92
N GLY A 198 5.79 8.44 -1.60
CA GLY A 198 6.32 8.10 -0.28
C GLY A 198 5.34 7.33 0.59
N ILE A 199 5.59 7.29 1.90
CA ILE A 199 4.74 6.58 2.87
C ILE A 199 3.48 7.40 3.13
N CYS A 200 2.32 6.74 3.14
CA CYS A 200 1.03 7.37 3.36
C CYS A 200 1.04 8.23 4.64
N PHE A 201 0.67 9.50 4.51
CA PHE A 201 0.66 10.56 5.52
C PHE A 201 2.04 11.03 6.04
N ILE A 202 3.11 10.29 5.83
CA ILE A 202 4.48 10.71 6.20
C ILE A 202 5.13 11.49 5.06
N GLY A 203 4.76 11.18 3.81
CA GLY A 203 5.23 11.86 2.62
C GLY A 203 6.61 11.40 2.11
N GLU A 204 7.22 12.25 1.28
CA GLU A 204 8.56 12.00 0.74
C GLU A 204 9.62 12.38 1.79
N LYS A 205 10.22 11.36 2.36
CA LYS A 205 11.37 11.47 3.26
C LYS A 205 12.56 10.72 2.69
N ASN A 206 13.77 11.17 3.01
CA ASN A 206 14.89 10.27 2.90
C ASN A 206 14.66 9.10 3.85
N PHE A 207 14.24 7.98 3.27
CA PHE A 207 13.80 6.81 4.03
C PHE A 207 14.79 6.37 5.10
N LYS A 208 16.08 6.42 4.77
CA LYS A 208 17.15 6.01 5.67
C LYS A 208 17.29 6.98 6.86
N GLU A 209 17.26 8.28 6.61
CA GLU A 209 17.33 9.31 7.65
C GLU A 209 16.09 9.25 8.54
N PHE A 210 14.91 9.10 7.95
CA PHE A 210 13.65 8.97 8.66
C PHE A 210 13.67 7.74 9.58
N LEU A 211 13.97 6.57 9.04
CA LEU A 211 13.94 5.33 9.81
C LEU A 211 15.02 5.31 10.91
N SER A 212 16.18 5.96 10.70
CA SER A 212 17.27 6.01 11.68
C SER A 212 16.91 6.76 12.97
N GLN A 213 15.89 7.62 12.94
CA GLN A 213 15.39 8.32 14.13
C GLN A 213 14.69 7.37 15.11
N TYR A 214 14.14 6.25 14.60
CA TYR A 214 13.38 5.28 15.39
C TYR A 214 14.10 3.95 15.56
N LEU A 215 14.94 3.59 14.60
CA LEU A 215 15.70 2.35 14.59
C LEU A 215 17.18 2.67 14.37
N PRO A 216 18.01 2.60 15.42
CA PRO A 216 19.43 2.85 15.30
C PRO A 216 20.07 1.90 14.30
N ALA A 217 20.81 2.45 13.35
CA ALA A 217 21.52 1.68 12.36
C ALA A 217 22.67 0.87 13.00
N GLN A 218 22.78 -0.40 12.64
CA GLN A 218 23.89 -1.26 13.00
C GLN A 218 24.63 -1.66 11.72
N PRO A 219 25.76 -1.01 11.38
CA PRO A 219 26.59 -1.42 10.26
C PRO A 219 27.08 -2.86 10.44
N GLY A 220 27.21 -3.58 9.33
CA GLY A 220 27.69 -4.96 9.33
C GLY A 220 28.32 -5.33 7.99
N ARG A 221 28.66 -6.61 7.80
CA ARG A 221 29.35 -7.09 6.61
C ARG A 221 28.36 -7.35 5.47
N MET A 222 28.79 -7.05 4.25
CA MET A 222 28.16 -7.59 3.04
C MET A 222 28.98 -8.76 2.55
N MET A 223 28.33 -9.85 2.19
CA MET A 223 28.98 -11.08 1.73
C MET A 223 28.19 -11.71 0.58
N THR A 224 28.87 -12.47 -0.28
CA THR A 224 28.15 -13.42 -1.15
C THR A 224 27.77 -14.67 -0.35
N LEU A 225 26.87 -15.49 -0.90
CA LEU A 225 26.46 -16.77 -0.25
C LEU A 225 27.64 -17.76 -0.15
N GLU A 226 28.65 -17.63 -1.01
CA GLU A 226 29.89 -18.42 -1.01
C GLU A 226 30.92 -17.90 0.00
N GLY A 227 30.61 -16.82 0.74
CA GLY A 227 31.47 -16.29 1.79
C GLY A 227 32.47 -15.21 1.35
N ARG A 228 32.38 -14.69 0.10
CA ARG A 228 33.26 -13.60 -0.35
C ARG A 228 32.83 -12.29 0.33
N ASP A 229 33.76 -11.56 0.88
CA ASP A 229 33.55 -10.22 1.45
C ASP A 229 33.30 -9.18 0.35
N MET A 230 32.22 -8.44 0.48
CA MET A 230 31.78 -7.42 -0.48
C MET A 230 31.74 -6.01 0.13
N GLY A 231 32.27 -5.83 1.35
CA GLY A 231 32.30 -4.58 2.07
C GLY A 231 31.30 -4.51 3.23
N GLN A 232 30.81 -3.33 3.51
CA GLN A 232 29.93 -3.08 4.66
C GLN A 232 28.59 -2.47 4.24
N HIS A 233 27.52 -2.92 4.89
CA HIS A 233 26.22 -2.27 4.85
C HIS A 233 26.04 -1.30 6.03
N THR A 234 25.07 -0.40 5.92
CA THR A 234 24.81 0.64 6.93
C THR A 234 23.70 0.29 7.91
N GLY A 235 23.14 -0.92 7.84
CA GLY A 235 22.04 -1.42 8.66
C GLY A 235 21.11 -2.30 7.83
N LEU A 236 20.87 -3.56 8.24
CA LEU A 236 20.07 -4.55 7.47
C LEU A 236 18.66 -4.07 7.15
N MET A 237 18.07 -3.25 8.04
CA MET A 237 16.73 -2.70 7.87
C MET A 237 16.57 -1.80 6.64
N TYR A 238 17.66 -1.20 6.14
CA TYR A 238 17.59 -0.30 4.99
C TYR A 238 17.59 -1.00 3.63
N TYR A 239 17.68 -2.32 3.64
CA TYR A 239 17.79 -3.12 2.43
C TYR A 239 16.58 -4.04 2.27
N THR A 240 16.11 -4.13 1.03
CA THR A 240 15.00 -5.01 0.64
C THR A 240 15.50 -6.10 -0.29
N ILE A 241 14.97 -7.31 -0.20
CA ILE A 241 15.29 -8.41 -1.11
C ILE A 241 15.04 -7.98 -2.56
N GLY A 242 16.04 -8.22 -3.42
CA GLY A 242 16.03 -7.81 -4.83
C GLY A 242 16.42 -6.34 -5.08
N GLN A 243 16.78 -5.58 -4.04
CA GLN A 243 17.27 -4.21 -4.19
C GLN A 243 18.62 -4.19 -4.90
N ARG A 244 18.79 -3.26 -5.87
CA ARG A 244 20.03 -3.01 -6.61
C ARG A 244 20.77 -1.77 -6.10
N GLY A 245 20.05 -0.70 -5.84
CA GLY A 245 20.64 0.60 -5.47
C GLY A 245 21.16 0.64 -4.04
N GLY A 246 22.15 1.50 -3.77
CA GLY A 246 22.64 1.78 -2.42
C GLY A 246 23.59 0.73 -1.83
N LEU A 247 24.06 -0.25 -2.62
CA LEU A 247 24.99 -1.28 -2.15
C LEU A 247 26.45 -0.79 -2.09
N GLY A 248 26.79 0.26 -2.86
CA GLY A 248 28.17 0.76 -2.90
C GLY A 248 29.21 -0.21 -3.51
N ILE A 249 28.73 -1.30 -4.13
CA ILE A 249 29.59 -2.28 -4.80
C ILE A 249 29.95 -1.70 -6.18
N GLY A 250 31.06 -0.99 -6.28
CA GLY A 250 31.64 -0.48 -7.53
C GLY A 250 32.20 -1.61 -8.38
N GLY A 251 32.33 -1.37 -9.71
CA GLY A 251 32.78 -2.35 -10.70
C GLY A 251 34.04 -3.11 -10.24
N GLN A 252 33.86 -4.30 -9.71
CA GLN A 252 34.95 -5.18 -9.33
C GLN A 252 35.48 -5.86 -10.59
N GLN A 253 36.81 -5.75 -10.83
CA GLN A 253 37.48 -6.47 -11.90
C GLN A 253 37.30 -7.98 -11.73
N GLY A 254 36.78 -8.66 -12.77
CA GLY A 254 36.77 -10.12 -12.87
C GLY A 254 35.36 -10.78 -12.71
N GLY A 255 34.26 -10.04 -12.81
CA GLY A 255 32.90 -10.58 -12.86
C GLY A 255 32.22 -10.28 -14.20
N ASP A 256 31.12 -10.96 -14.47
CA ASP A 256 30.28 -10.85 -15.68
C ASP A 256 29.50 -9.55 -15.77
N ASN A 257 30.02 -8.40 -15.57
CA ASN A 257 29.38 -7.07 -15.66
C ASN A 257 27.87 -6.98 -15.27
N GLU A 258 27.31 -8.03 -14.68
CA GLU A 258 25.93 -8.05 -14.22
C GLU A 258 25.77 -7.27 -12.89
N PRO A 259 24.61 -6.64 -12.68
CA PRO A 259 24.36 -5.87 -11.47
C PRO A 259 24.26 -6.77 -10.23
N TRP A 260 24.62 -6.21 -9.07
CA TRP A 260 24.49 -6.84 -7.77
C TRP A 260 23.14 -6.53 -7.14
N PHE A 261 22.59 -7.52 -6.44
CA PHE A 261 21.30 -7.44 -5.75
C PHE A 261 21.37 -7.98 -4.33
N VAL A 262 20.53 -7.50 -3.46
CA VAL A 262 20.30 -8.10 -2.13
C VAL A 262 19.59 -9.44 -2.32
N VAL A 263 20.21 -10.53 -1.86
CA VAL A 263 19.69 -11.89 -2.02
C VAL A 263 19.36 -12.56 -0.69
N GLY A 264 19.70 -11.94 0.46
CA GLY A 264 19.40 -12.48 1.78
C GLY A 264 19.90 -11.57 2.88
N LYS A 265 19.47 -11.87 4.12
CA LYS A 265 19.91 -11.22 5.35
C LYS A 265 20.13 -12.29 6.42
N ASP A 266 21.13 -12.11 7.26
CA ASP A 266 21.28 -12.85 8.52
C ASP A 266 21.26 -11.85 9.67
N LEU A 267 20.14 -11.81 10.39
CA LEU A 267 19.95 -10.90 11.51
C LEU A 267 20.84 -11.28 12.70
N SER A 268 21.11 -12.57 12.87
CA SER A 268 21.89 -13.06 14.01
C SER A 268 23.36 -12.71 13.91
N GLN A 269 23.90 -12.71 12.68
CA GLN A 269 25.28 -12.36 12.39
C GLN A 269 25.45 -10.92 11.86
N ASN A 270 24.35 -10.21 11.65
CA ASN A 270 24.33 -8.88 11.04
C ASN A 270 25.01 -8.86 9.64
N ILE A 271 24.65 -9.84 8.78
CA ILE A 271 25.22 -9.99 7.44
C ILE A 271 24.15 -9.70 6.39
N LEU A 272 24.50 -8.86 5.40
CA LEU A 272 23.73 -8.66 4.18
C LEU A 272 24.32 -9.52 3.07
N TYR A 273 23.52 -10.46 2.56
CA TYR A 273 23.95 -11.27 1.42
C TYR A 273 23.60 -10.59 0.11
N VAL A 274 24.59 -10.55 -0.78
CA VAL A 274 24.48 -9.99 -2.13
C VAL A 274 24.86 -11.02 -3.17
N GLY A 275 24.15 -11.00 -4.31
CA GLY A 275 24.39 -11.89 -5.45
C GLY A 275 24.35 -11.12 -6.75
N GLN A 276 25.10 -11.61 -7.74
CA GLN A 276 25.21 -11.01 -9.07
C GLN A 276 24.18 -11.62 -10.02
N GLY A 277 23.61 -10.81 -10.89
CA GLY A 277 22.62 -11.24 -11.89
C GLY A 277 21.16 -11.01 -11.50
N PHE A 278 20.38 -10.55 -12.49
CA PHE A 278 18.95 -10.27 -12.26
C PHE A 278 18.16 -11.53 -11.87
N TYR A 279 18.49 -12.67 -12.48
CA TYR A 279 17.87 -13.96 -12.22
C TYR A 279 18.68 -14.83 -11.24
N HIS A 280 19.39 -14.18 -10.31
CA HIS A 280 20.14 -14.91 -9.28
C HIS A 280 19.25 -15.94 -8.60
N ASP A 281 19.77 -17.13 -8.43
CA ASP A 281 19.02 -18.33 -7.99
C ASP A 281 18.25 -18.10 -6.66
N ASN A 282 18.88 -17.41 -5.72
CA ASN A 282 18.27 -17.09 -4.42
C ASN A 282 17.20 -15.99 -4.48
N LEU A 283 17.00 -15.34 -5.63
CA LEU A 283 15.88 -14.40 -5.85
C LEU A 283 14.64 -15.05 -6.43
N MET A 284 14.76 -16.30 -6.93
CA MET A 284 13.67 -16.98 -7.63
C MET A 284 12.98 -17.97 -6.70
N SER A 285 11.72 -17.69 -6.36
CA SER A 285 10.87 -18.55 -5.53
C SER A 285 9.80 -19.26 -6.34
N THR A 286 9.39 -20.45 -5.88
CA THR A 286 8.35 -21.26 -6.49
C THR A 286 7.06 -21.29 -5.67
N SER A 287 7.14 -20.88 -4.39
CA SER A 287 5.99 -20.76 -3.50
C SER A 287 6.27 -19.82 -2.35
N LEU A 288 5.22 -19.46 -1.61
CA LEU A 288 5.30 -18.68 -0.38
C LEU A 288 4.29 -19.18 0.65
N ASP A 289 4.57 -18.88 1.93
CA ASP A 289 3.59 -18.91 3.01
C ASP A 289 3.12 -17.48 3.29
N ALA A 290 1.83 -17.34 3.56
CA ALA A 290 1.21 -16.10 3.95
C ALA A 290 0.36 -16.27 5.22
N SER A 291 0.29 -15.23 6.02
CA SER A 291 -0.59 -15.10 7.18
C SER A 291 -1.50 -13.89 7.07
N GLN A 292 -2.41 -13.74 8.05
CA GLN A 292 -3.44 -12.70 8.02
C GLN A 292 -4.20 -12.66 6.68
N VAL A 293 -4.44 -13.84 6.13
CA VAL A 293 -5.15 -13.99 4.86
C VAL A 293 -6.62 -13.63 5.06
N HIS A 294 -7.08 -12.69 4.25
CA HIS A 294 -8.44 -12.20 4.27
C HIS A 294 -9.02 -12.18 2.86
N PHE A 295 -10.29 -12.53 2.73
CA PHE A 295 -11.05 -12.42 1.49
C PHE A 295 -12.17 -11.40 1.65
N THR A 296 -12.46 -10.68 0.57
CA THR A 296 -13.57 -9.71 0.54
C THR A 296 -14.94 -10.37 0.65
N LYS A 297 -15.02 -11.67 0.37
CA LYS A 297 -16.22 -12.51 0.50
C LYS A 297 -16.00 -13.55 1.60
N GLU A 298 -17.11 -14.02 2.17
CA GLU A 298 -17.05 -15.17 3.07
C GLU A 298 -16.62 -16.44 2.30
N MET A 299 -15.60 -17.10 2.84
CA MET A 299 -15.00 -18.30 2.25
C MET A 299 -14.99 -19.43 3.28
N PRO A 300 -14.98 -20.71 2.83
CA PRO A 300 -14.76 -21.84 3.74
C PRO A 300 -13.45 -21.67 4.53
N GLU A 301 -13.37 -22.28 5.71
CA GLU A 301 -12.17 -22.24 6.55
C GLU A 301 -10.95 -22.91 5.89
N GLU A 302 -11.20 -23.98 5.11
CA GLU A 302 -10.18 -24.68 4.32
C GLU A 302 -10.65 -24.85 2.88
N PHE A 303 -9.85 -24.40 1.92
CA PHE A 303 -10.13 -24.56 0.49
C PHE A 303 -8.86 -24.38 -0.35
N THR A 304 -8.96 -24.81 -1.61
CA THR A 304 -7.92 -24.56 -2.63
C THR A 304 -8.57 -23.92 -3.85
N MET A 305 -7.93 -22.92 -4.41
CA MET A 305 -8.38 -22.24 -5.63
C MET A 305 -7.22 -21.91 -6.57
N GLU A 306 -7.54 -21.82 -7.86
CA GLU A 306 -6.66 -21.25 -8.87
C GLU A 306 -7.06 -19.80 -9.13
N CYS A 307 -6.09 -18.88 -9.16
CA CYS A 307 -6.33 -17.48 -9.42
C CYS A 307 -5.05 -16.81 -9.94
N THR A 308 -5.04 -15.49 -10.02
CA THR A 308 -3.81 -14.74 -10.22
C THR A 308 -3.42 -14.00 -8.94
N ALA A 309 -2.12 -13.70 -8.78
CA ALA A 309 -1.63 -12.97 -7.62
C ALA A 309 -0.59 -11.91 -8.01
N LYS A 310 -0.52 -10.86 -7.19
CA LYS A 310 0.57 -9.90 -7.17
C LYS A 310 1.32 -9.97 -5.84
N PHE A 311 2.64 -9.93 -5.90
CA PHE A 311 3.52 -9.95 -4.73
C PHE A 311 4.14 -8.56 -4.46
N ARG A 312 3.92 -7.62 -5.37
CA ARG A 312 4.27 -6.20 -5.28
C ARG A 312 3.29 -5.37 -6.11
N TYR A 313 3.07 -4.15 -5.73
CA TYR A 313 2.10 -3.24 -6.35
C TYR A 313 2.19 -3.16 -7.88
N ARG A 314 3.37 -2.91 -8.42
CA ARG A 314 3.58 -2.71 -9.88
C ARG A 314 3.98 -3.98 -10.63
N GLN A 315 3.91 -5.15 -10.00
CA GLN A 315 4.21 -6.42 -10.65
C GLN A 315 3.04 -6.87 -11.53
N PRO A 316 3.30 -7.50 -12.68
CA PRO A 316 2.27 -8.20 -13.44
C PRO A 316 1.65 -9.32 -12.61
N ASP A 317 0.42 -9.70 -12.97
CA ASP A 317 -0.27 -10.84 -12.38
C ASP A 317 0.45 -12.14 -12.70
N SER A 318 0.52 -13.03 -11.73
CA SER A 318 1.09 -14.37 -11.88
C SER A 318 0.05 -15.42 -11.54
N LYS A 319 -0.08 -16.47 -12.34
CA LYS A 319 -0.97 -17.59 -12.05
C LYS A 319 -0.47 -18.35 -10.83
N VAL A 320 -1.39 -18.68 -9.93
CA VAL A 320 -1.10 -19.36 -8.68
C VAL A 320 -2.18 -20.34 -8.29
N THR A 321 -1.79 -21.35 -7.50
CA THR A 321 -2.70 -22.19 -6.73
C THR A 321 -2.58 -21.83 -5.26
N VAL A 322 -3.67 -21.39 -4.65
CA VAL A 322 -3.73 -20.93 -3.26
C VAL A 322 -4.46 -21.99 -2.43
N THR A 323 -3.80 -22.54 -1.42
CA THR A 323 -4.40 -23.42 -0.42
C THR A 323 -4.50 -22.68 0.89
N VAL A 324 -5.73 -22.46 1.36
CA VAL A 324 -6.04 -21.68 2.56
C VAL A 324 -6.43 -22.60 3.70
N LYS A 325 -6.01 -22.25 4.90
CA LYS A 325 -6.43 -22.87 6.16
C LYS A 325 -6.52 -21.79 7.26
N GLY A 326 -7.75 -21.41 7.61
CA GLY A 326 -8.02 -20.31 8.51
C GLY A 326 -7.48 -18.99 7.94
N ASP A 327 -6.64 -18.30 8.68
CA ASP A 327 -5.99 -17.05 8.26
C ASP A 327 -4.59 -17.24 7.61
N LYS A 328 -4.25 -18.47 7.20
CA LYS A 328 -2.99 -18.82 6.56
C LYS A 328 -3.20 -19.35 5.16
N ALA A 329 -2.22 -19.14 4.29
CA ALA A 329 -2.20 -19.73 2.96
C ALA A 329 -0.81 -20.20 2.54
N VAL A 330 -0.80 -21.27 1.76
CA VAL A 330 0.34 -21.68 0.93
C VAL A 330 0.00 -21.30 -0.52
N VAL A 331 0.88 -20.54 -1.16
CA VAL A 331 0.69 -20.08 -2.53
C VAL A 331 1.78 -20.68 -3.42
N ASN A 332 1.39 -21.57 -4.32
CA ASN A 332 2.28 -22.16 -5.30
C ASN A 332 2.20 -21.40 -6.63
N PHE A 333 3.34 -21.13 -7.24
CA PHE A 333 3.43 -20.34 -8.46
C PHE A 333 3.56 -21.26 -9.68
N ASP A 334 2.83 -20.90 -10.75
CA ASP A 334 2.93 -21.57 -12.04
C ASP A 334 4.33 -21.41 -12.66
N GLN A 335 4.90 -20.22 -12.47
CA GLN A 335 6.25 -19.86 -12.91
C GLN A 335 7.01 -19.23 -11.74
N PRO A 336 8.32 -19.49 -11.60
CA PRO A 336 9.10 -18.88 -10.54
C PRO A 336 8.98 -17.36 -10.49
N GLN A 337 8.82 -16.81 -9.29
CA GLN A 337 8.65 -15.38 -9.06
C GLN A 337 9.89 -14.78 -8.42
N ARG A 338 10.27 -13.59 -8.91
CA ARG A 338 11.47 -12.90 -8.46
C ARG A 338 11.22 -12.05 -7.21
N ALA A 339 12.11 -12.19 -6.23
CA ALA A 339 12.19 -11.33 -5.04
C ALA A 339 10.86 -11.18 -4.30
N VAL A 340 10.18 -12.31 -4.09
CA VAL A 340 9.01 -12.40 -3.21
C VAL A 340 9.48 -12.10 -1.80
N THR A 341 9.04 -10.97 -1.23
CA THR A 341 9.67 -10.37 -0.06
C THR A 341 8.78 -10.52 1.18
N PRO A 342 9.28 -11.13 2.28
CA PRO A 342 8.58 -11.16 3.56
C PRO A 342 8.20 -9.76 4.07
N GLY A 343 6.97 -9.62 4.59
CA GLY A 343 6.38 -8.36 5.03
C GLY A 343 5.59 -7.62 3.96
N GLN A 344 5.76 -7.94 2.67
CA GLN A 344 4.90 -7.42 1.60
C GLN A 344 3.56 -8.16 1.56
N ALA A 345 2.56 -7.56 0.91
CA ALA A 345 1.29 -8.23 0.68
C ALA A 345 1.37 -9.18 -0.52
N VAL A 346 0.70 -10.33 -0.42
CA VAL A 346 0.23 -11.11 -1.56
C VAL A 346 -1.24 -10.80 -1.77
N VAL A 347 -1.63 -10.43 -2.99
CA VAL A 347 -3.01 -10.03 -3.31
C VAL A 347 -3.54 -10.89 -4.44
N PHE A 348 -4.73 -11.47 -4.23
CA PHE A 348 -5.37 -12.44 -5.11
C PHE A 348 -6.42 -11.77 -6.00
N TYR A 349 -6.48 -12.22 -7.26
CA TYR A 349 -7.39 -11.68 -8.27
C TYR A 349 -8.05 -12.78 -9.10
N ASP A 350 -9.31 -12.57 -9.47
CA ASP A 350 -9.99 -13.29 -10.53
C ASP A 350 -10.38 -12.28 -11.63
N GLY A 351 -9.61 -12.26 -12.71
CA GLY A 351 -9.73 -11.21 -13.72
C GLY A 351 -9.53 -9.82 -13.11
N ASP A 352 -10.57 -8.99 -13.18
CA ASP A 352 -10.57 -7.63 -12.62
C ASP A 352 -10.98 -7.59 -11.14
N GLU A 353 -11.52 -8.68 -10.59
CA GLU A 353 -11.93 -8.71 -9.18
C GLU A 353 -10.75 -8.95 -8.26
N CYS A 354 -10.57 -8.07 -7.28
CA CYS A 354 -9.66 -8.28 -6.16
C CYS A 354 -10.38 -9.13 -5.10
N LEU A 355 -9.91 -10.35 -4.90
CA LEU A 355 -10.52 -11.32 -4.01
C LEU A 355 -10.13 -11.11 -2.53
N GLY A 356 -8.99 -10.47 -2.29
CA GLY A 356 -8.39 -10.29 -0.97
C GLY A 356 -6.88 -10.47 -1.01
N GLY A 357 -6.28 -10.78 0.14
CA GLY A 357 -4.83 -10.97 0.23
C GLY A 357 -4.36 -11.33 1.62
N GLY A 358 -3.04 -11.45 1.79
CA GLY A 358 -2.37 -11.74 3.04
C GLY A 358 -1.00 -11.10 3.12
N LEU A 359 -0.29 -11.34 4.23
CA LEU A 359 1.09 -10.90 4.41
C LEU A 359 2.05 -12.06 4.12
N ILE A 360 3.06 -11.82 3.32
CA ILE A 360 4.09 -12.81 2.97
C ILE A 360 4.98 -13.04 4.19
N ASP A 361 5.03 -14.27 4.69
CA ASP A 361 5.89 -14.67 5.80
C ASP A 361 7.22 -15.23 5.33
N LYS A 362 7.18 -16.15 4.37
CA LYS A 362 8.35 -16.86 3.85
C LYS A 362 8.21 -17.13 2.35
N ALA A 363 9.34 -17.18 1.66
CA ALA A 363 9.42 -17.63 0.27
C ALA A 363 10.23 -18.91 0.18
N TYR A 364 9.86 -19.77 -0.77
CA TYR A 364 10.47 -21.10 -0.95
C TYR A 364 10.91 -21.29 -2.41
N LYS A 365 11.97 -22.05 -2.58
CA LYS A 365 12.40 -22.58 -3.87
C LYS A 365 12.40 -24.11 -3.80
N ASN A 366 11.54 -24.75 -4.57
CA ASN A 366 11.41 -26.21 -4.61
C ASN A 366 11.27 -26.85 -3.21
N GLY A 367 10.46 -26.24 -2.35
CA GLY A 367 10.21 -26.69 -0.97
C GLY A 367 11.28 -26.31 0.05
N GLN A 368 12.37 -25.70 -0.36
CA GLN A 368 13.40 -25.17 0.56
C GLN A 368 13.18 -23.69 0.84
N VAL A 369 13.22 -23.29 2.11
CA VAL A 369 13.10 -21.89 2.52
C VAL A 369 14.27 -21.09 1.94
N LEU A 370 13.96 -19.98 1.28
CA LEU A 370 14.99 -19.01 0.89
C LEU A 370 15.41 -18.20 2.12
N GLN A 371 16.73 -18.07 2.32
CA GLN A 371 17.29 -17.33 3.47
C GLN A 371 17.18 -15.81 3.24
N TYR A 372 15.93 -15.32 3.22
CA TYR A 372 15.68 -13.89 3.05
C TYR A 372 15.83 -13.12 4.36
N ILE A 373 15.64 -13.83 5.48
CA ILE A 373 15.73 -13.29 6.85
C ILE A 373 16.25 -14.40 7.76
#